data_196636d24895e20b50418b6a163d2e39
#
_entry.id   196636d24895e20b50418b6a163d2e39
#
_cell.length_a   1.000
_cell.length_b   1.000
_cell.length_c   1.000
_cell.angle_alpha   90.00
_cell.angle_beta   90.00
_cell.angle_gamma   90.00
#
_symmetry.space_group_name_H-M   'P 1'
#
loop_
_entity.id
_entity.type
_entity.pdbx_description
1 polymer ?
#
loop_
_entity_poly.entity_id
_entity_poly.type
_entity_poly.pdbx_seq_one_letter_code
_entity_poly.pdbx_strand_id
1 'polypeptide(L)'
;MAQTPPIPRVSLGTQGLEVSKLGFGCMGLTGSYNSPVEDDAGVAVITHAFRRGVTFFDTSDVYGPHANEILLGKVQVATKFGIQRDAQGKSTICGRPEYVRACCEASLHRLGVDHIDLYYQHRIDTTIPIEDTIGELKKLVEEGKVKY
;
A
#
# COMPACT_ATOMS: atom_id res chain seq x y z
N MET A 1 -13.48 30.45 -13.36
CA MET A 1 -13.67 29.27 -12.50
C MET A 1 -12.79 29.45 -11.27
N ALA A 2 -13.35 29.41 -10.07
CA ALA A 2 -12.56 29.51 -8.84
C ALA A 2 -11.59 28.31 -8.79
N GLN A 3 -10.29 28.59 -8.67
CA GLN A 3 -9.29 27.54 -8.45
C GLN A 3 -9.55 26.91 -7.07
N THR A 4 -9.82 25.62 -7.04
CA THR A 4 -9.90 24.89 -5.78
C THR A 4 -8.52 25.01 -5.10
N PRO A 5 -8.44 25.42 -3.81
CA PRO A 5 -7.17 25.52 -3.12
C PRO A 5 -6.47 24.16 -3.08
N PRO A 6 -5.13 24.13 -3.13
CA PRO A 6 -4.38 22.88 -3.05
C PRO A 6 -4.62 22.18 -1.70
N ILE A 7 -4.62 20.85 -1.71
CA ILE A 7 -4.73 20.05 -0.49
C ILE A 7 -3.48 20.32 0.38
N PRO A 8 -3.66 20.74 1.65
CA PRO A 8 -2.53 20.97 2.55
C PRO A 8 -1.68 19.71 2.73
N ARG A 9 -0.39 19.88 3.00
CA ARG A 9 0.51 18.79 3.35
C ARG A 9 0.64 18.64 4.86
N VAL A 10 0.91 17.42 5.32
CA VAL A 10 1.14 17.10 6.73
C VAL A 10 2.27 16.09 6.85
N SER A 11 3.05 16.19 7.93
CA SER A 11 4.03 15.18 8.29
C SER A 11 3.37 14.04 9.05
N LEU A 12 3.62 12.80 8.64
CA LEU A 12 3.22 11.60 9.36
C LEU A 12 4.41 11.12 10.20
N GLY A 13 4.22 11.11 11.53
CA GLY A 13 5.29 10.79 12.47
C GLY A 13 6.43 11.81 12.48
N THR A 14 7.61 11.38 12.90
CA THR A 14 8.79 12.24 13.13
C THR A 14 9.96 11.96 12.18
N GLN A 15 9.80 11.03 11.24
CA GLN A 15 10.86 10.56 10.36
C GLN A 15 10.88 11.25 9.00
N GLY A 16 10.06 12.31 8.79
CA GLY A 16 10.10 13.14 7.59
C GLY A 16 9.15 12.69 6.45
N LEU A 17 8.26 11.74 6.69
CA LEU A 17 7.23 11.39 5.70
C LEU A 17 6.21 12.53 5.61
N GLU A 18 6.23 13.26 4.50
CA GLU A 18 5.29 14.35 4.22
C GLU A 18 4.31 13.95 3.12
N VAL A 19 3.02 14.01 3.40
CA VAL A 19 1.93 13.59 2.51
C VAL A 19 0.83 14.65 2.41
N SER A 20 -0.05 14.53 1.42
CA SER A 20 -1.29 15.30 1.39
C SER A 20 -2.15 14.96 2.63
N LYS A 21 -2.80 15.97 3.23
CA LYS A 21 -3.67 15.80 4.40
C LYS A 21 -4.83 14.83 4.15
N LEU A 22 -5.26 14.71 2.90
CA LEU A 22 -6.22 13.70 2.44
C LEU A 22 -5.48 12.61 1.68
N GLY A 23 -5.61 11.37 2.13
CA GLY A 23 -5.18 10.18 1.39
C GLY A 23 -6.32 9.60 0.54
N PHE A 24 -5.97 8.80 -0.44
CA PHE A 24 -6.91 8.08 -1.30
C PHE A 24 -6.79 6.57 -1.06
N GLY A 25 -7.84 5.95 -0.52
CA GLY A 25 -7.92 4.49 -0.37
C GLY A 25 -8.29 3.84 -1.71
N CYS A 26 -7.45 2.93 -2.20
CA CYS A 26 -7.60 2.37 -3.54
C CYS A 26 -8.40 1.06 -3.57
N MET A 27 -8.72 0.45 -2.43
CA MET A 27 -9.37 -0.86 -2.34
C MET A 27 -10.63 -0.99 -3.20
N GLY A 28 -11.46 0.06 -3.26
CA GLY A 28 -12.72 0.07 -4.02
C GLY A 28 -12.54 0.00 -5.54
N LEU A 29 -11.36 0.33 -6.07
CA LEU A 29 -11.11 0.32 -7.52
C LEU A 29 -11.08 -1.10 -8.10
N THR A 30 -10.75 -2.11 -7.29
CA THR A 30 -10.63 -3.50 -7.73
C THR A 30 -11.65 -4.44 -7.07
N GLY A 31 -12.82 -3.91 -6.66
CA GLY A 31 -14.00 -4.73 -6.42
C GLY A 31 -14.25 -5.19 -4.99
N SER A 32 -13.70 -4.51 -3.97
CA SER A 32 -13.94 -4.91 -2.56
C SER A 32 -15.28 -4.46 -1.99
N TYR A 33 -15.86 -3.36 -2.49
CA TYR A 33 -17.16 -2.83 -2.05
C TYR A 33 -18.23 -2.94 -3.14
N ASN A 34 -17.83 -2.86 -4.39
CA ASN A 34 -18.69 -2.88 -5.57
C ASN A 34 -18.02 -3.74 -6.65
N SER A 35 -18.61 -3.80 -7.83
CA SER A 35 -17.91 -4.38 -8.99
C SER A 35 -16.60 -3.62 -9.24
N PRO A 36 -15.52 -4.32 -9.67
CA PRO A 36 -14.30 -3.66 -10.11
C PRO A 36 -14.62 -2.62 -11.18
N VAL A 37 -13.88 -1.52 -11.17
CA VAL A 37 -13.89 -0.58 -12.29
C VAL A 37 -12.94 -1.07 -13.38
N GLU A 38 -13.20 -0.71 -14.62
CA GLU A 38 -12.26 -0.95 -15.72
C GLU A 38 -10.93 -0.22 -15.45
N ASP A 39 -9.81 -0.80 -15.85
CA ASP A 39 -8.46 -0.28 -15.55
C ASP A 39 -8.29 1.17 -15.99
N ASP A 40 -8.74 1.52 -17.20
CA ASP A 40 -8.67 2.91 -17.71
C ASP A 40 -9.45 3.89 -16.81
N ALA A 41 -10.63 3.48 -16.32
CA ALA A 41 -11.42 4.29 -15.39
C ALA A 41 -10.71 4.42 -14.03
N GLY A 42 -10.10 3.34 -13.53
CA GLY A 42 -9.30 3.35 -12.31
C GLY A 42 -8.10 4.30 -12.42
N VAL A 43 -7.34 4.21 -13.50
CA VAL A 43 -6.21 5.11 -13.82
C VAL A 43 -6.69 6.57 -13.92
N ALA A 44 -7.83 6.82 -14.56
CA ALA A 44 -8.39 8.17 -14.67
C ALA A 44 -8.74 8.76 -13.30
N VAL A 45 -9.32 7.97 -12.38
CA VAL A 45 -9.63 8.39 -11.01
C VAL A 45 -8.36 8.71 -10.22
N ILE A 46 -7.35 7.83 -10.26
CA ILE A 46 -6.05 8.05 -9.59
C ILE A 46 -5.38 9.31 -10.14
N THR A 47 -5.35 9.47 -11.46
CA THR A 47 -4.77 10.64 -12.13
C THR A 47 -5.52 11.93 -11.74
N HIS A 48 -6.85 11.87 -11.66
CA HIS A 48 -7.65 13.02 -11.22
C HIS A 48 -7.33 13.38 -9.76
N ALA A 49 -7.29 12.41 -8.86
CA ALA A 49 -6.94 12.63 -7.46
C ALA A 49 -5.54 13.26 -7.32
N PHE A 50 -4.55 12.74 -8.06
CA PHE A 50 -3.19 13.28 -8.08
C PHE A 50 -3.17 14.74 -8.59
N ARG A 51 -3.84 15.04 -9.69
CA ARG A 51 -3.96 16.43 -10.23
C ARG A 51 -4.66 17.38 -9.26
N ARG A 52 -5.49 16.86 -8.34
CA ARG A 52 -6.15 17.63 -7.27
C ARG A 52 -5.26 17.79 -6.03
N GLY A 53 -4.02 17.25 -6.05
CA GLY A 53 -3.04 17.39 -4.99
C GLY A 53 -3.02 16.25 -3.97
N VAL A 54 -3.71 15.15 -4.21
CA VAL A 54 -3.53 13.92 -3.43
C VAL A 54 -2.19 13.29 -3.80
N THR A 55 -1.33 13.09 -2.81
CA THR A 55 -0.03 12.44 -3.01
C THR A 55 0.13 11.16 -2.18
N PHE A 56 -0.85 10.81 -1.39
CA PHE A 56 -0.85 9.63 -0.53
C PHE A 56 -1.94 8.66 -0.96
N PHE A 57 -1.53 7.50 -1.48
CA PHE A 57 -2.41 6.45 -1.98
C PHE A 57 -2.21 5.19 -1.14
N ASP A 58 -3.29 4.64 -0.62
CA ASP A 58 -3.29 3.44 0.23
C ASP A 58 -3.81 2.24 -0.54
N THR A 59 -3.01 1.19 -0.62
CA THR A 59 -3.34 -0.09 -1.25
C THR A 59 -3.00 -1.26 -0.31
N SER A 60 -3.03 -2.47 -0.81
CA SER A 60 -2.55 -3.69 -0.13
C SER A 60 -2.27 -4.78 -1.17
N ASP A 61 -1.37 -5.68 -0.81
CA ASP A 61 -1.02 -6.88 -1.57
C ASP A 61 -2.25 -7.77 -1.90
N VAL A 62 -3.25 -7.83 -1.01
CA VAL A 62 -4.45 -8.67 -1.19
C VAL A 62 -5.60 -8.01 -1.97
N TYR A 63 -5.50 -6.71 -2.31
CA TYR A 63 -6.60 -6.03 -2.99
C TYR A 63 -6.72 -6.44 -4.46
N GLY A 64 -7.92 -6.86 -4.89
CA GLY A 64 -8.31 -7.22 -6.23
C GLY A 64 -7.59 -8.41 -6.89
N PRO A 65 -7.40 -9.55 -6.29
CA PRO A 65 -6.18 -10.16 -5.76
C PRO A 65 -4.94 -9.70 -6.54
N HIS A 66 -4.15 -8.85 -5.89
CA HIS A 66 -2.91 -8.22 -6.39
C HIS A 66 -3.09 -7.17 -7.52
N ALA A 67 -4.24 -7.07 -8.16
CA ALA A 67 -4.48 -6.14 -9.28
C ALA A 67 -4.42 -4.66 -8.86
N ASN A 68 -4.71 -4.36 -7.58
CA ASN A 68 -4.74 -2.99 -7.08
C ASN A 68 -3.34 -2.34 -7.09
N GLU A 69 -2.31 -3.05 -6.70
CA GLU A 69 -0.93 -2.55 -6.76
C GLU A 69 -0.47 -2.34 -8.21
N ILE A 70 -0.84 -3.23 -9.13
CA ILE A 70 -0.54 -3.08 -10.57
C ILE A 70 -1.20 -1.81 -11.13
N LEU A 71 -2.45 -1.54 -10.75
CA LEU A 71 -3.19 -0.36 -11.19
C LEU A 71 -2.56 0.95 -10.71
N LEU A 72 -2.01 0.98 -9.48
CA LEU A 72 -1.41 2.19 -8.93
C LEU A 72 -0.10 2.60 -9.63
N GLY A 73 0.76 1.65 -9.95
CA GLY A 73 2.04 1.95 -10.57
C GLY A 73 2.91 2.93 -9.75
N LYS A 74 3.62 3.85 -10.44
CA LYS A 74 4.64 4.73 -9.85
C LYS A 74 4.07 6.00 -9.19
N VAL A 75 3.40 5.87 -8.05
CA VAL A 75 3.00 7.00 -7.18
C VAL A 75 3.51 6.76 -5.75
N GLN A 76 3.49 7.78 -4.87
CA GLN A 76 3.77 7.57 -3.44
C GLN A 76 2.72 6.61 -2.86
N VAL A 77 3.15 5.44 -2.39
CA VAL A 77 2.26 4.34 -2.05
C VAL A 77 2.50 3.87 -0.63
N ALA A 78 1.40 3.79 0.13
CA ALA A 78 1.33 2.93 1.29
C ALA A 78 0.74 1.59 0.87
N THR A 79 1.43 0.48 1.17
CA THR A 79 0.90 -0.86 0.97
C THR A 79 1.08 -1.73 2.22
N LYS A 80 0.37 -2.84 2.26
CA LYS A 80 0.24 -3.68 3.45
C LYS A 80 0.54 -5.13 3.11
N PHE A 81 0.96 -5.88 4.13
CA PHE A 81 1.11 -7.33 4.14
C PHE A 81 0.35 -7.95 5.32
N GLY A 82 0.38 -9.26 5.43
CA GLY A 82 -0.09 -9.98 6.63
C GLY A 82 -1.41 -10.71 6.47
N ILE A 83 -2.09 -10.62 5.32
CA ILE A 83 -3.25 -11.46 5.00
C ILE A 83 -2.83 -12.46 3.91
N GLN A 84 -2.67 -13.71 4.30
CA GLN A 84 -2.39 -14.82 3.40
C GLN A 84 -3.69 -15.50 2.98
N ARG A 85 -3.86 -15.80 1.69
CA ARG A 85 -4.99 -16.58 1.17
C ARG A 85 -4.50 -17.93 0.67
N ASP A 86 -5.20 -19.00 1.06
CA ASP A 86 -4.95 -20.34 0.51
C ASP A 86 -5.66 -20.53 -0.84
N ALA A 87 -5.44 -21.70 -1.46
CA ALA A 87 -6.04 -22.05 -2.74
C ALA A 87 -7.59 -22.15 -2.70
N GLN A 88 -8.19 -22.27 -1.52
CA GLN A 88 -9.62 -22.30 -1.29
C GLN A 88 -10.18 -20.89 -0.99
N GLY A 89 -9.33 -19.84 -0.99
CA GLY A 89 -9.71 -18.45 -0.72
C GLY A 89 -9.86 -18.11 0.77
N LYS A 90 -9.54 -19.05 1.67
CA LYS A 90 -9.56 -18.79 3.12
C LYS A 90 -8.41 -17.86 3.50
N SER A 91 -8.74 -16.82 4.23
CA SER A 91 -7.75 -15.86 4.72
C SER A 91 -7.22 -16.26 6.09
N THR A 92 -5.89 -16.17 6.25
CA THR A 92 -5.18 -16.32 7.53
C THR A 92 -4.27 -15.11 7.73
N ILE A 93 -3.93 -14.82 8.98
CA ILE A 93 -2.96 -13.76 9.28
C ILE A 93 -1.57 -14.40 9.35
N CYS A 94 -0.57 -13.73 8.77
CA CYS A 94 0.81 -14.21 8.78
C CYS A 94 1.78 -13.04 8.97
N GLY A 95 2.49 -13.07 10.11
CA GLY A 95 3.54 -12.09 10.46
C GLY A 95 4.95 -12.66 10.39
N ARG A 96 5.14 -13.89 9.88
CA ARG A 96 6.46 -14.53 9.82
C ARG A 96 7.45 -13.71 8.97
N PRO A 97 8.71 -13.55 9.40
CA PRO A 97 9.72 -12.75 8.71
C PRO A 97 9.87 -13.09 7.22
N GLU A 98 9.93 -14.36 6.85
CA GLU A 98 10.07 -14.81 5.47
C GLU A 98 8.84 -14.45 4.62
N TYR A 99 7.64 -14.46 5.22
CA TYR A 99 6.42 -14.04 4.55
C TYR A 99 6.37 -12.51 4.35
N VAL A 100 6.77 -11.74 5.36
CA VAL A 100 6.88 -10.27 5.29
C VAL A 100 7.79 -9.87 4.13
N ARG A 101 8.97 -10.49 4.03
CA ARG A 101 9.93 -10.23 2.95
C ARG A 101 9.36 -10.60 1.59
N ALA A 102 8.80 -11.79 1.44
CA ALA A 102 8.23 -12.25 0.18
C ALA A 102 7.10 -11.33 -0.30
N CYS A 103 6.22 -10.87 0.60
CA CYS A 103 5.17 -9.91 0.28
C CYS A 103 5.74 -8.56 -0.18
N CYS A 104 6.78 -8.05 0.52
CA CYS A 104 7.43 -6.79 0.15
C CYS A 104 8.01 -6.85 -1.27
N GLU A 105 8.79 -7.89 -1.57
CA GLU A 105 9.42 -8.08 -2.89
C GLU A 105 8.38 -8.23 -4.00
N ALA A 106 7.32 -8.99 -3.74
CA ALA A 106 6.22 -9.12 -4.68
C ALA A 106 5.47 -7.80 -4.91
N SER A 107 5.26 -6.99 -3.85
CA SER A 107 4.64 -5.66 -3.95
C SER A 107 5.51 -4.69 -4.76
N LEU A 108 6.83 -4.64 -4.51
CA LEU A 108 7.78 -3.84 -5.29
C LEU A 108 7.69 -4.18 -6.80
N HIS A 109 7.64 -5.47 -7.12
CA HIS A 109 7.51 -5.93 -8.50
C HIS A 109 6.17 -5.50 -9.14
N ARG A 110 5.03 -5.66 -8.44
CA ARG A 110 3.71 -5.28 -8.95
C ARG A 110 3.55 -3.77 -9.13
N LEU A 111 4.07 -3.00 -8.18
CA LEU A 111 4.08 -1.54 -8.23
C LEU A 111 5.07 -0.99 -9.26
N GLY A 112 6.08 -1.76 -9.67
CA GLY A 112 7.13 -1.33 -10.59
C GLY A 112 8.01 -0.22 -10.01
N VAL A 113 8.29 -0.27 -8.71
CA VAL A 113 9.08 0.73 -7.96
C VAL A 113 10.27 0.08 -7.27
N ASP A 114 11.31 0.87 -6.99
CA ASP A 114 12.51 0.41 -6.30
C ASP A 114 12.32 0.38 -4.77
N HIS A 115 11.36 1.15 -4.25
CA HIS A 115 11.05 1.20 -2.82
C HIS A 115 9.57 1.52 -2.58
N ILE A 116 9.06 1.10 -1.42
CA ILE A 116 7.74 1.44 -0.90
C ILE A 116 7.91 2.59 0.11
N ASP A 117 7.07 3.63 0.00
CA ASP A 117 7.17 4.77 0.92
C ASP A 117 6.71 4.41 2.34
N LEU A 118 5.58 3.74 2.49
CA LEU A 118 5.08 3.26 3.79
C LEU A 118 4.61 1.81 3.68
N TYR A 119 5.18 0.92 4.52
CA TYR A 119 4.87 -0.50 4.54
C TYR A 119 4.46 -0.95 5.94
N TYR A 120 3.29 -1.57 6.08
CA TYR A 120 2.79 -1.95 7.39
C TYR A 120 1.92 -3.21 7.38
N GLN A 121 1.80 -3.81 8.54
CA GLN A 121 1.01 -5.03 8.72
C GLN A 121 -0.48 -4.72 8.75
N HIS A 122 -1.25 -5.42 7.92
CA HIS A 122 -2.70 -5.23 7.78
C HIS A 122 -3.46 -5.60 9.07
N ARG A 123 -3.03 -6.69 9.72
CA ARG A 123 -3.54 -7.19 11.00
C ARG A 123 -2.42 -7.88 11.76
N ILE A 124 -2.40 -7.74 13.07
CA ILE A 124 -1.40 -8.37 13.94
C ILE A 124 -1.59 -9.88 13.93
N ASP A 125 -0.50 -10.62 13.72
CA ASP A 125 -0.43 -12.06 13.90
C ASP A 125 -0.07 -12.35 15.36
N THR A 126 -1.05 -12.82 16.12
CA THR A 126 -0.86 -13.12 17.57
C THR A 126 -0.14 -14.43 17.81
N THR A 127 0.23 -15.19 16.78
CA THR A 127 0.95 -16.46 16.89
C THR A 127 2.46 -16.30 16.71
N ILE A 128 2.91 -15.11 16.30
CA ILE A 128 4.32 -14.76 16.09
C ILE A 128 4.67 -13.61 17.05
N PRO A 129 5.83 -13.64 17.73
CA PRO A 129 6.33 -12.48 18.47
C PRO A 129 6.41 -11.26 17.54
N ILE A 130 5.84 -10.14 17.96
CA ILE A 130 5.80 -8.94 17.12
C ILE A 130 7.21 -8.43 16.79
N GLU A 131 8.17 -8.70 17.66
CA GLU A 131 9.58 -8.37 17.50
C GLU A 131 10.19 -9.03 16.26
N ASP A 132 9.77 -10.25 15.93
CA ASP A 132 10.26 -10.98 14.75
C ASP A 132 9.76 -10.30 13.47
N THR A 133 8.47 -9.93 13.43
CA THR A 133 7.86 -9.17 12.32
C THR A 133 8.56 -7.81 12.15
N ILE A 134 8.72 -7.06 13.24
CA ILE A 134 9.36 -5.73 13.22
C ILE A 134 10.85 -5.85 12.88
N GLY A 135 11.52 -6.91 13.35
CA GLY A 135 12.91 -7.20 13.01
C GLY A 135 13.13 -7.36 11.50
N GLU A 136 12.19 -7.96 10.79
CA GLU A 136 12.26 -8.08 9.34
C GLU A 136 11.94 -6.76 8.63
N LEU A 137 10.93 -6.00 9.12
CA LEU A 137 10.66 -4.66 8.60
C LEU A 137 11.88 -3.74 8.72
N LYS A 138 12.59 -3.80 9.86
CA LYS A 138 13.84 -3.06 10.04
C LYS A 138 14.87 -3.40 8.96
N LYS A 139 15.08 -4.69 8.64
CA LYS A 139 16.01 -5.10 7.58
C LYS A 139 15.59 -4.56 6.22
N LEU A 140 14.28 -4.58 5.89
CA LEU A 140 13.77 -4.04 4.64
C LEU A 140 14.00 -2.52 4.52
N VAL A 141 13.95 -1.79 5.65
CA VAL A 141 14.31 -0.36 5.71
C VAL A 141 15.83 -0.18 5.51
N GLU A 142 16.65 -0.96 6.19
CA GLU A 142 18.12 -0.93 6.06
C GLU A 142 18.58 -1.26 4.62
N GLU A 143 17.86 -2.15 3.93
CA GLU A 143 18.08 -2.49 2.51
C GLU A 143 17.57 -1.41 1.54
N GLY A 144 16.85 -0.39 2.02
CA GLY A 144 16.26 0.66 1.19
C GLY A 144 15.03 0.24 0.40
N LYS A 145 14.46 -0.95 0.66
CA LYS A 145 13.22 -1.44 0.02
C LYS A 145 11.97 -0.77 0.59
N VAL A 146 12.04 -0.29 1.80
CA VAL A 146 10.98 0.43 2.51
C VAL A 146 11.58 1.69 3.12
N LYS A 147 10.85 2.82 3.06
CA LYS A 147 11.29 4.07 3.71
C LYS A 147 10.76 4.19 5.13
N TYR A 148 9.45 3.89 5.33
CA TYR A 148 8.74 4.08 6.59
C TYR A 148 7.85 2.88 6.91
#